data_80d0090068b031ce07d345a774db85d9
#
_entry.id   80d0090068b031ce07d345a774db85d9
#
_cell.length_a   1.000
_cell.length_b   1.000
_cell.length_c   1.000
_cell.angle_alpha   90.00
_cell.angle_beta   90.00
_cell.angle_gamma   90.00
#
_symmetry.space_group_name_H-M   'P 1'
#
loop_
_entity.id
_entity.type
_entity.pdbx_description
1 polymer ?
#
loop_
_entity_poly.entity_id
_entity_poly.type
_entity_poly.pdbx_seq_one_letter_code
_entity_poly.pdbx_strand_id
1 'polypeptide(L)'
;MPPDLIATYTKDLNIELFGGKELLETFHFFTKEGGLFRADEYLVTGGDYQYYLDVYSVGCTTEDFYLEHGSDLLDSGINQQDLVNTLLELDMEDELTTKRIGRIAYKDFNFYELDGTTVTAKQIKSAVIDNDFRGAGLASNIYRMLTEKHDYIVCDNVQSIAGGSLWASSILTIAEVRIYDINKRKFVDVLGRRGRGINGFVPWSCQTLTADQILEWGRSYSHDTCHHIVNVISKDSLFDI
;
A
#
# COMPACT_ATOMS: atom_id res chain seq x y z
N MET A 1 5.09 -0.68 -18.75
CA MET A 1 6.39 -0.99 -18.16
C MET A 1 6.11 -1.80 -16.91
N PRO A 2 6.78 -2.93 -16.68
CA PRO A 2 6.47 -3.93 -15.67
C PRO A 2 6.74 -3.41 -14.29
N PRO A 3 6.54 -4.19 -13.24
CA PRO A 3 7.33 -3.98 -12.06
C PRO A 3 8.82 -4.15 -12.38
N ASP A 4 9.37 -3.24 -13.21
CA ASP A 4 10.79 -3.00 -13.27
C ASP A 4 11.19 -2.45 -11.93
N LEU A 5 12.04 -3.18 -11.26
CA LEU A 5 12.57 -2.73 -9.99
C LEU A 5 13.63 -1.65 -10.24
N ILE A 6 13.49 -0.53 -9.53
CA ILE A 6 14.47 0.55 -9.49
C ILE A 6 15.12 0.63 -8.11
N ALA A 7 16.33 1.17 -8.05
CA ALA A 7 17.11 1.24 -6.82
C ALA A 7 16.42 2.05 -5.71
N THR A 8 15.90 3.22 -6.07
CA THR A 8 15.25 4.14 -5.11
C THR A 8 14.09 4.86 -5.76
N TYR A 9 13.07 5.10 -4.95
CA TYR A 9 12.00 6.04 -5.27
C TYR A 9 11.74 6.88 -4.03
N THR A 10 11.92 8.20 -4.14
CA THR A 10 11.71 9.11 -3.02
C THR A 10 10.78 10.25 -3.44
N LYS A 11 9.80 10.58 -2.57
CA LYS A 11 9.06 11.85 -2.59
C LYS A 11 9.27 12.56 -1.27
N ASP A 12 9.39 13.88 -1.32
CA ASP A 12 9.48 14.70 -0.12
C ASP A 12 8.07 14.85 0.49
N LEU A 13 7.90 14.35 1.70
CA LEU A 13 6.65 14.47 2.45
C LEU A 13 6.33 15.90 2.91
N ASN A 14 7.33 16.80 2.90
CA ASN A 14 7.14 18.20 3.27
C ASN A 14 6.53 19.04 2.14
N ILE A 15 6.55 18.53 0.91
CA ILE A 15 5.95 19.22 -0.23
C ILE A 15 4.44 19.07 -0.16
N GLU A 16 3.71 20.20 -0.12
CA GLU A 16 2.26 20.18 -0.24
C GLU A 16 1.81 19.78 -1.66
N LEU A 17 0.61 19.22 -1.74
CA LEU A 17 0.01 18.85 -3.03
C LEU A 17 -0.34 20.11 -3.81
N PHE A 18 0.13 20.20 -5.05
CA PHE A 18 -0.21 21.28 -5.95
C PHE A 18 -1.59 21.04 -6.58
N GLY A 19 -2.34 22.15 -6.76
CA GLY A 19 -3.67 22.10 -7.35
C GLY A 19 -4.79 22.15 -6.32
N GLY A 20 -6.03 22.06 -6.81
CA GLY A 20 -7.19 21.94 -5.94
C GLY A 20 -7.25 20.55 -5.33
N LYS A 21 -7.45 20.45 -4.02
CA LYS A 21 -7.66 19.17 -3.33
C LYS A 21 -9.02 19.17 -2.64
N GLU A 22 -9.73 18.07 -2.78
CA GLU A 22 -11.00 17.78 -2.12
C GLU A 22 -10.80 16.54 -1.24
N LEU A 23 -11.09 16.67 0.06
CA LEU A 23 -11.06 15.55 0.99
C LEU A 23 -12.25 14.64 0.66
N LEU A 24 -11.97 13.40 0.31
CA LEU A 24 -12.99 12.38 0.02
C LEU A 24 -13.40 11.64 1.28
N GLU A 25 -12.43 11.22 2.08
CA GLU A 25 -12.66 10.42 3.27
C GLU A 25 -11.46 10.45 4.21
N THR A 26 -11.72 10.24 5.49
CA THR A 26 -10.70 10.05 6.53
C THR A 26 -10.88 8.68 7.16
N PHE A 27 -9.79 7.94 7.27
CA PHE A 27 -9.73 6.62 7.90
C PHE A 27 -8.83 6.67 9.12
N HIS A 28 -9.17 5.86 10.12
CA HIS A 28 -8.29 5.64 11.27
C HIS A 28 -8.00 4.16 11.42
N PHE A 29 -6.80 3.84 11.84
CA PHE A 29 -6.39 2.48 12.17
C PHE A 29 -5.31 2.50 13.25
N PHE A 30 -5.15 1.39 13.93
CA PHE A 30 -4.17 1.24 15.01
C PHE A 30 -3.21 0.10 14.69
N THR A 31 -1.94 0.26 15.09
CA THR A 31 -0.96 -0.83 15.10
C THR A 31 -0.22 -0.87 16.43
N LYS A 32 0.15 -2.07 16.88
CA LYS A 32 0.92 -2.25 18.13
C LYS A 32 2.29 -1.58 18.11
N GLU A 33 2.88 -1.45 16.92
CA GLU A 33 4.22 -0.92 16.74
C GLU A 33 4.26 0.60 16.59
N GLY A 34 3.12 1.24 16.27
CA GLY A 34 3.13 2.66 15.93
C GLY A 34 1.96 3.48 16.49
N GLY A 35 1.00 2.87 17.18
CA GLY A 35 -0.12 3.57 17.78
C GLY A 35 -1.26 3.89 16.81
N LEU A 36 -1.93 5.01 17.00
CA LEU A 36 -3.08 5.47 16.20
C LEU A 36 -2.60 6.23 14.96
N PHE A 37 -3.21 5.91 13.83
CA PHE A 37 -2.95 6.56 12.55
C PHE A 37 -4.22 7.10 11.93
N ARG A 38 -4.07 8.21 11.19
CA ARG A 38 -5.09 8.81 10.34
C ARG A 38 -4.61 8.77 8.89
N ALA A 39 -5.49 8.42 7.97
CA ALA A 39 -5.23 8.44 6.54
C ALA A 39 -6.33 9.26 5.84
N ASP A 40 -5.94 10.38 5.25
CA ASP A 40 -6.83 11.32 4.57
C ASP A 40 -6.73 11.13 3.05
N GLU A 41 -7.81 10.71 2.42
CA GLU A 41 -7.88 10.51 0.96
C GLU A 41 -8.37 11.77 0.26
N TYR A 42 -7.64 12.21 -0.75
CA TYR A 42 -7.94 13.41 -1.53
C TYR A 42 -8.11 13.09 -3.02
N LEU A 43 -9.12 13.70 -3.65
CA LEU A 43 -9.16 13.92 -5.07
C LEU A 43 -8.36 15.20 -5.39
N VAL A 44 -7.44 15.11 -6.38
CA VAL A 44 -6.57 16.23 -6.73
C VAL A 44 -6.73 16.59 -8.20
N THR A 45 -6.98 17.87 -8.48
CA THR A 45 -7.08 18.42 -9.84
C THR A 45 -5.80 19.18 -10.21
N GLY A 46 -5.29 18.94 -11.43
CA GLY A 46 -4.08 19.62 -11.92
C GLY A 46 -2.76 19.00 -11.46
N GLY A 47 -2.79 17.85 -10.79
CA GLY A 47 -1.61 17.07 -10.40
C GLY A 47 -1.29 15.93 -11.37
N ASP A 48 -0.17 15.25 -11.14
CA ASP A 48 0.28 14.08 -11.93
C ASP A 48 -0.62 12.85 -11.70
N TYR A 49 -1.29 12.78 -10.55
CA TYR A 49 -2.17 11.69 -10.14
C TYR A 49 -3.51 12.23 -9.65
N GLN A 50 -4.55 11.41 -9.83
CA GLN A 50 -5.92 11.80 -9.49
C GLN A 50 -6.19 11.76 -8.00
N TYR A 51 -5.56 10.80 -7.28
CA TYR A 51 -5.83 10.54 -5.88
C TYR A 51 -4.55 10.54 -5.07
N TYR A 52 -4.64 11.05 -3.86
CA TYR A 52 -3.59 10.98 -2.85
C TYR A 52 -4.17 10.56 -1.51
N LEU A 53 -3.42 9.73 -0.80
CA LEU A 53 -3.66 9.38 0.58
C LEU A 53 -2.50 9.92 1.41
N ASP A 54 -2.73 10.93 2.22
CA ASP A 54 -1.77 11.41 3.22
C ASP A 54 -1.98 10.62 4.52
N VAL A 55 -0.90 10.08 5.08
CA VAL A 55 -0.92 9.26 6.29
C VAL A 55 -0.24 10.01 7.41
N TYR A 56 -0.90 10.06 8.56
CA TYR A 56 -0.45 10.76 9.75
C TYR A 56 -0.31 9.79 10.92
N SER A 57 0.76 9.95 11.70
CA SER A 57 0.82 9.46 13.07
C SER A 57 0.05 10.45 13.93
N VAL A 58 -1.01 9.99 14.57
CA VAL A 58 -1.87 10.87 15.39
C VAL A 58 -1.16 11.16 16.70
N GLY A 59 -0.88 12.43 16.93
CA GLY A 59 -0.30 12.91 18.17
C GLY A 59 -1.31 12.90 19.31
N CYS A 60 -0.82 12.83 20.53
CA CYS A 60 -1.64 12.86 21.74
C CYS A 60 -1.07 13.86 22.75
N THR A 61 -1.92 14.51 23.51
CA THR A 61 -1.52 15.43 24.60
C THR A 61 -0.67 14.75 25.66
N THR A 62 -0.80 13.44 25.81
CA THR A 62 0.06 12.58 26.66
C THR A 62 0.89 11.69 25.75
N GLU A 63 2.22 11.80 25.86
CA GLU A 63 3.16 10.99 25.08
C GLU A 63 2.85 9.50 25.22
N ASP A 64 2.95 8.76 24.09
CA ASP A 64 2.71 7.32 23.98
C ASP A 64 1.32 6.80 24.44
N PHE A 65 0.42 7.68 24.87
CA PHE A 65 -0.89 7.26 25.40
C PHE A 65 -1.68 6.37 24.41
N TYR A 66 -1.79 6.78 23.15
CA TYR A 66 -2.51 5.99 22.16
C TYR A 66 -1.87 4.63 21.92
N LEU A 67 -0.54 4.56 21.95
CA LEU A 67 0.20 3.30 21.76
C LEU A 67 -0.02 2.34 22.93
N GLU A 68 0.15 2.83 24.17
CA GLU A 68 0.00 2.02 25.40
C GLU A 68 -1.44 1.57 25.59
N HIS A 69 -2.37 2.52 25.60
CA HIS A 69 -3.79 2.22 25.81
C HIS A 69 -4.40 1.36 24.72
N GLY A 70 -4.07 1.63 23.46
CA GLY A 70 -4.52 0.81 22.32
C GLY A 70 -3.95 -0.61 22.37
N SER A 71 -2.71 -0.79 22.81
CA SER A 71 -2.12 -2.12 23.01
C SER A 71 -2.83 -2.90 24.10
N ASP A 72 -3.13 -2.27 25.24
CA ASP A 72 -3.88 -2.88 26.34
C ASP A 72 -5.29 -3.31 25.90
N LEU A 73 -5.98 -2.47 25.11
CA LEU A 73 -7.29 -2.80 24.53
C LEU A 73 -7.22 -4.00 23.59
N LEU A 74 -6.22 -4.06 22.70
CA LEU A 74 -6.02 -5.23 21.82
C LEU A 74 -5.75 -6.50 22.64
N ASP A 75 -4.93 -6.42 23.65
CA ASP A 75 -4.59 -7.56 24.50
C ASP A 75 -5.79 -8.04 25.33
N SER A 76 -6.78 -7.16 25.57
CA SER A 76 -8.08 -7.51 26.16
C SER A 76 -9.02 -8.24 25.21
N GLY A 77 -8.67 -8.32 23.90
CA GLY A 77 -9.46 -9.01 22.88
C GLY A 77 -10.51 -8.14 22.18
N ILE A 78 -10.44 -6.80 22.31
CA ILE A 78 -11.31 -5.89 21.53
C ILE A 78 -10.94 -5.98 20.06
N ASN A 79 -11.92 -5.91 19.15
CA ASN A 79 -11.63 -5.87 17.73
C ASN A 79 -11.08 -4.51 17.30
N GLN A 80 -10.41 -4.49 16.15
CA GLN A 80 -9.70 -3.31 15.62
C GLN A 80 -10.60 -2.08 15.46
N GLN A 81 -11.84 -2.24 14.97
CA GLN A 81 -12.75 -1.12 14.74
C GLN A 81 -13.23 -0.51 16.05
N ASP A 82 -13.61 -1.34 17.02
CA ASP A 82 -14.07 -0.87 18.33
C ASP A 82 -12.93 -0.22 19.10
N LEU A 83 -11.70 -0.74 18.97
CA LEU A 83 -10.51 -0.12 19.54
C LEU A 83 -10.30 1.29 19.00
N VAL A 84 -10.30 1.45 17.68
CA VAL A 84 -10.12 2.77 17.05
C VAL A 84 -11.21 3.74 17.50
N ASN A 85 -12.49 3.30 17.51
CA ASN A 85 -13.60 4.12 17.98
C ASN A 85 -13.39 4.56 19.44
N THR A 86 -12.97 3.62 20.31
CA THR A 86 -12.69 3.92 21.72
C THR A 86 -11.59 4.97 21.87
N LEU A 87 -10.49 4.85 21.10
CA LEU A 87 -9.41 5.83 21.15
C LEU A 87 -9.84 7.21 20.67
N LEU A 88 -10.66 7.29 19.61
CA LEU A 88 -11.17 8.55 19.07
C LEU A 88 -12.17 9.23 20.03
N GLU A 89 -13.00 8.46 20.74
CA GLU A 89 -13.95 8.99 21.72
C GLU A 89 -13.29 9.68 22.92
N LEU A 90 -12.00 9.41 23.16
CA LEU A 90 -11.25 10.07 24.24
C LEU A 90 -10.93 11.54 23.91
N ASP A 91 -11.03 11.94 22.65
CA ASP A 91 -10.80 13.32 22.17
C ASP A 91 -9.45 13.92 22.65
N MET A 92 -8.39 13.11 22.59
CA MET A 92 -7.05 13.46 23.08
C MET A 92 -6.06 13.78 21.95
N GLU A 93 -6.53 13.86 20.70
CA GLU A 93 -5.69 14.22 19.57
C GLU A 93 -5.07 15.60 19.74
N ASP A 94 -3.77 15.69 19.49
CA ASP A 94 -3.01 16.94 19.48
C ASP A 94 -2.46 17.21 18.08
N GLU A 95 -3.04 18.18 17.40
CA GLU A 95 -2.63 18.58 16.05
C GLU A 95 -1.17 19.11 16.00
N LEU A 96 -0.63 19.60 17.11
CA LEU A 96 0.76 20.10 17.15
C LEU A 96 1.79 18.98 17.11
N THR A 97 1.41 17.80 17.60
CA THR A 97 2.26 16.61 17.62
C THR A 97 1.87 15.60 16.55
N THR A 98 0.71 15.77 15.90
CA THR A 98 0.29 14.95 14.75
C THR A 98 1.22 15.21 13.56
N LYS A 99 1.85 14.16 13.03
CA LYS A 99 2.87 14.25 12.00
C LYS A 99 2.48 13.48 10.75
N ARG A 100 2.58 14.11 9.56
CA ARG A 100 2.48 13.40 8.29
C ARG A 100 3.71 12.49 8.11
N ILE A 101 3.47 11.19 8.02
CA ILE A 101 4.49 10.16 7.95
C ILE A 101 4.47 9.38 6.65
N GLY A 102 3.48 9.60 5.79
CA GLY A 102 3.39 8.89 4.53
C GLY A 102 2.51 9.59 3.52
N ARG A 103 2.73 9.22 2.26
CA ARG A 103 1.89 9.62 1.13
C ARG A 103 1.84 8.53 0.09
N ILE A 104 0.65 8.19 -0.38
CA ILE A 104 0.44 7.26 -1.46
C ILE A 104 -0.32 7.99 -2.57
N ALA A 105 0.19 7.91 -3.80
CA ALA A 105 -0.45 8.50 -4.97
C ALA A 105 -0.94 7.39 -5.90
N TYR A 106 -2.13 7.54 -6.45
CA TYR A 106 -2.74 6.55 -7.33
C TYR A 106 -3.69 7.17 -8.34
N LYS A 107 -4.08 6.35 -9.31
CA LYS A 107 -5.01 6.73 -10.39
C LYS A 107 -5.86 5.55 -10.79
N ASP A 108 -6.92 5.83 -11.54
CA ASP A 108 -7.75 4.80 -12.14
C ASP A 108 -6.97 3.94 -13.14
N PHE A 109 -7.24 2.65 -13.10
CA PHE A 109 -6.67 1.64 -13.99
C PHE A 109 -7.76 0.65 -14.38
N ASN A 110 -7.99 0.48 -15.70
CA ASN A 110 -8.99 -0.45 -16.19
C ASN A 110 -8.34 -1.76 -16.62
N PHE A 111 -8.94 -2.88 -16.23
CA PHE A 111 -8.53 -4.20 -16.66
C PHE A 111 -9.74 -5.13 -16.84
N TYR A 112 -9.50 -6.36 -17.31
CA TYR A 112 -10.56 -7.36 -17.51
C TYR A 112 -10.50 -8.41 -16.40
N GLU A 113 -11.64 -8.63 -15.73
CA GLU A 113 -11.80 -9.71 -14.77
C GLU A 113 -11.88 -11.09 -15.47
N LEU A 114 -11.91 -12.19 -14.69
CA LEU A 114 -11.92 -13.57 -15.20
C LEU A 114 -13.13 -13.86 -16.07
N ASP A 115 -14.25 -13.23 -15.81
CA ASP A 115 -15.50 -13.35 -16.59
C ASP A 115 -15.53 -12.48 -17.84
N GLY A 116 -14.45 -11.69 -18.08
CA GLY A 116 -14.32 -10.78 -19.21
C GLY A 116 -14.97 -9.41 -18.99
N THR A 117 -15.53 -9.12 -17.82
CA THR A 117 -16.03 -7.77 -17.49
C THR A 117 -14.86 -6.79 -17.35
N THR A 118 -15.08 -5.53 -17.73
CA THR A 118 -14.13 -4.45 -17.50
C THR A 118 -14.40 -3.86 -16.12
N VAL A 119 -13.36 -3.81 -15.29
CA VAL A 119 -13.40 -3.23 -13.95
C VAL A 119 -12.40 -2.09 -13.83
N THR A 120 -12.71 -1.14 -12.95
CA THR A 120 -11.82 -0.02 -12.60
C THR A 120 -11.20 -0.30 -11.25
N ALA A 121 -9.87 -0.30 -11.20
CA ALA A 121 -9.05 -0.44 -10.00
C ALA A 121 -8.34 0.88 -9.67
N LYS A 122 -7.73 0.97 -8.51
CA LYS A 122 -6.76 2.02 -8.17
C LYS A 122 -5.34 1.47 -8.35
N GLN A 123 -4.59 2.04 -9.29
CA GLN A 123 -3.19 1.72 -9.51
C GLN A 123 -2.29 2.62 -8.67
N ILE A 124 -1.57 2.04 -7.73
CA ILE A 124 -0.58 2.75 -6.91
C ILE A 124 0.58 3.17 -7.82
N LYS A 125 0.86 4.47 -7.86
CA LYS A 125 1.90 5.07 -8.69
C LYS A 125 3.09 5.57 -7.87
N SER A 126 2.87 5.80 -6.59
CA SER A 126 3.89 6.29 -5.66
C SER A 126 3.48 5.93 -4.24
N ALA A 127 4.42 5.46 -3.45
CA ALA A 127 4.22 5.26 -2.02
C ALA A 127 5.51 5.63 -1.28
N VAL A 128 5.38 6.53 -0.32
CA VAL A 128 6.46 6.95 0.58
C VAL A 128 5.97 6.84 2.00
N ILE A 129 6.74 6.18 2.83
CA ILE A 129 6.55 6.14 4.29
C ILE A 129 7.86 6.56 4.94
N ASP A 130 7.78 7.40 5.95
CA ASP A 130 8.91 7.83 6.77
C ASP A 130 9.65 6.58 7.32
N ASN A 131 10.97 6.64 7.31
CA ASN A 131 11.81 5.51 7.70
C ASN A 131 11.57 5.04 9.13
N ASP A 132 11.23 5.97 10.04
CA ASP A 132 10.99 5.68 11.45
C ASP A 132 9.73 4.79 11.66
N PHE A 133 8.83 4.77 10.67
CA PHE A 133 7.60 3.98 10.70
C PHE A 133 7.64 2.73 9.81
N ARG A 134 8.81 2.40 9.27
CA ARG A 134 8.97 1.15 8.50
C ARG A 134 8.89 -0.06 9.44
N GLY A 135 8.10 -1.04 9.04
CA GLY A 135 7.87 -2.24 9.86
C GLY A 135 6.70 -2.14 10.82
N ALA A 136 6.09 -0.97 11.00
CA ALA A 136 4.92 -0.76 11.86
C ALA A 136 3.58 -1.27 11.25
N GLY A 137 3.61 -2.17 10.26
CA GLY A 137 2.41 -2.73 9.66
C GLY A 137 1.59 -1.77 8.78
N LEU A 138 2.02 -0.50 8.65
CA LEU A 138 1.27 0.55 7.95
C LEU A 138 0.84 0.16 6.54
N ALA A 139 1.78 -0.33 5.73
CA ALA A 139 1.49 -0.64 4.34
C ALA A 139 0.40 -1.70 4.20
N SER A 140 0.43 -2.76 5.01
CA SER A 140 -0.59 -3.83 4.98
C SER A 140 -1.97 -3.28 5.35
N ASN A 141 -2.07 -2.45 6.41
CA ASN A 141 -3.33 -1.82 6.81
C ASN A 141 -3.87 -0.89 5.73
N ILE A 142 -3.01 -0.04 5.16
CA ILE A 142 -3.41 0.90 4.10
C ILE A 142 -3.87 0.16 2.84
N TYR A 143 -3.13 -0.87 2.39
CA TYR A 143 -3.53 -1.64 1.21
C TYR A 143 -4.84 -2.39 1.44
N ARG A 144 -5.06 -2.96 2.62
CA ARG A 144 -6.33 -3.58 3.01
C ARG A 144 -7.47 -2.55 2.92
N MET A 145 -7.34 -1.43 3.60
CA MET A 145 -8.33 -0.35 3.63
C MET A 145 -8.67 0.16 2.22
N LEU A 146 -7.65 0.44 1.40
CA LEU A 146 -7.87 0.86 0.01
C LEU A 146 -8.56 -0.23 -0.82
N THR A 147 -8.25 -1.52 -0.57
CA THR A 147 -8.88 -2.63 -1.28
C THR A 147 -10.34 -2.81 -0.87
N GLU A 148 -10.63 -2.68 0.41
CA GLU A 148 -12.01 -2.72 0.94
C GLU A 148 -12.88 -1.60 0.37
N LYS A 149 -12.29 -0.41 0.17
CA LYS A 149 -12.98 0.76 -0.38
C LYS A 149 -13.15 0.72 -1.89
N HIS A 150 -12.11 0.35 -2.62
CA HIS A 150 -12.04 0.51 -4.08
C HIS A 150 -12.17 -0.81 -4.84
N ASP A 151 -12.48 -1.91 -4.15
CA ASP A 151 -12.62 -3.28 -4.65
C ASP A 151 -11.33 -3.88 -5.24
N TYR A 152 -10.50 -3.10 -5.94
CA TYR A 152 -9.26 -3.57 -6.58
C TYR A 152 -8.12 -2.57 -6.41
N ILE A 153 -6.96 -3.08 -5.98
CA ILE A 153 -5.69 -2.33 -5.96
C ILE A 153 -4.68 -3.02 -6.87
N VAL A 154 -4.00 -2.21 -7.67
CA VAL A 154 -3.01 -2.66 -8.65
C VAL A 154 -1.66 -2.03 -8.34
N CYS A 155 -0.59 -2.78 -8.44
CA CYS A 155 0.76 -2.25 -8.30
C CYS A 155 1.14 -1.30 -9.45
N ASP A 156 2.15 -0.47 -9.23
CA ASP A 156 2.77 0.26 -10.34
C ASP A 156 3.47 -0.69 -11.32
N ASN A 157 3.64 -0.21 -12.53
CA ASN A 157 4.47 -0.82 -13.56
C ASN A 157 5.98 -0.63 -13.29
N VAL A 158 6.39 0.32 -12.47
CA VAL A 158 7.75 0.53 -12.00
C VAL A 158 7.75 0.63 -10.50
N GLN A 159 8.53 -0.18 -9.82
CA GLN A 159 8.58 -0.19 -8.36
C GLN A 159 10.00 -0.07 -7.83
N SER A 160 10.16 0.55 -6.67
CA SER A 160 11.40 0.39 -5.92
C SER A 160 11.57 -1.07 -5.47
N ILE A 161 12.80 -1.48 -5.15
CA ILE A 161 13.08 -2.78 -4.52
C ILE A 161 12.19 -2.97 -3.27
N ALA A 162 12.03 -1.93 -2.46
CA ALA A 162 11.15 -1.96 -1.27
C ALA A 162 9.68 -2.17 -1.65
N GLY A 163 9.17 -1.48 -2.68
CA GLY A 163 7.81 -1.66 -3.18
C GLY A 163 7.55 -3.07 -3.71
N GLY A 164 8.47 -3.59 -4.53
CA GLY A 164 8.38 -4.97 -5.01
C GLY A 164 8.46 -5.98 -3.87
N SER A 165 9.31 -5.74 -2.87
CA SER A 165 9.41 -6.58 -1.67
C SER A 165 8.12 -6.57 -0.85
N LEU A 166 7.45 -5.42 -0.73
CA LEU A 166 6.15 -5.31 -0.08
C LEU A 166 5.11 -6.25 -0.75
N TRP A 167 5.00 -6.20 -2.08
CA TRP A 167 4.09 -7.08 -2.83
C TRP A 167 4.46 -8.56 -2.74
N ALA A 168 5.76 -8.87 -2.74
CA ALA A 168 6.25 -10.24 -2.66
C ALA A 168 6.31 -10.82 -1.23
N SER A 169 5.89 -10.07 -0.22
CA SER A 169 5.88 -10.49 1.19
C SER A 169 4.63 -10.03 1.95
N SER A 170 4.57 -8.77 2.38
CA SER A 170 3.53 -8.28 3.28
C SER A 170 2.13 -8.33 2.66
N ILE A 171 1.97 -7.98 1.38
CA ILE A 171 0.67 -8.07 0.71
C ILE A 171 0.19 -9.53 0.60
N LEU A 172 1.09 -10.49 0.43
CA LEU A 172 0.76 -11.93 0.45
C LEU A 172 0.24 -12.42 1.81
N THR A 173 0.38 -11.66 2.88
CA THR A 173 -0.19 -12.04 4.19
C THR A 173 -1.62 -11.52 4.39
N ILE A 174 -2.06 -10.57 3.57
CA ILE A 174 -3.40 -9.97 3.68
C ILE A 174 -4.34 -10.36 2.56
N ALA A 175 -3.83 -10.81 1.40
CA ALA A 175 -4.63 -11.15 0.23
C ALA A 175 -3.97 -12.17 -0.69
N GLU A 176 -4.79 -12.86 -1.50
CA GLU A 176 -4.29 -13.53 -2.71
C GLU A 176 -3.91 -12.47 -3.74
N VAL A 177 -2.66 -12.51 -4.21
CA VAL A 177 -2.14 -11.59 -5.21
C VAL A 177 -2.16 -12.26 -6.58
N ARG A 178 -2.91 -11.71 -7.52
CA ARG A 178 -3.00 -12.21 -8.89
C ARG A 178 -2.07 -11.44 -9.80
N ILE A 179 -1.45 -12.14 -10.74
CA ILE A 179 -0.55 -11.55 -11.75
C ILE A 179 -1.35 -11.34 -13.04
N TYR A 180 -1.47 -10.09 -13.47
CA TYR A 180 -2.22 -9.70 -14.67
C TYR A 180 -1.28 -9.26 -15.80
N ASP A 181 -1.50 -9.79 -17.00
CA ASP A 181 -0.80 -9.41 -18.24
C ASP A 181 -1.65 -8.43 -19.03
N ILE A 182 -1.22 -7.16 -19.07
CA ILE A 182 -1.93 -6.07 -19.74
C ILE A 182 -2.04 -6.31 -21.25
N ASN A 183 -0.99 -6.86 -21.87
CA ASN A 183 -0.99 -7.13 -23.31
C ASN A 183 -1.95 -8.26 -23.69
N LYS A 184 -1.98 -9.32 -22.87
CA LYS A 184 -2.89 -10.45 -23.07
C LYS A 184 -4.28 -10.20 -22.50
N ARG A 185 -4.44 -9.13 -21.71
CA ARG A 185 -5.70 -8.75 -21.05
C ARG A 185 -6.28 -9.89 -20.20
N LYS A 186 -5.43 -10.58 -19.42
CA LYS A 186 -5.86 -11.68 -18.57
C LYS A 186 -4.90 -11.93 -17.40
N PHE A 187 -5.43 -12.55 -16.36
CA PHE A 187 -4.62 -13.14 -15.31
C PHE A 187 -3.79 -14.31 -15.85
N VAL A 188 -2.53 -14.37 -15.46
CA VAL A 188 -1.58 -15.39 -15.97
C VAL A 188 -1.06 -16.31 -14.89
N ASP A 189 -1.06 -15.87 -13.62
CA ASP A 189 -0.66 -16.68 -12.47
C ASP A 189 -1.15 -16.04 -11.17
N VAL A 190 -0.95 -16.71 -10.04
CA VAL A 190 -1.11 -16.18 -8.68
C VAL A 190 0.28 -16.08 -8.07
N LEU A 191 0.61 -14.93 -7.48
CA LEU A 191 1.89 -14.68 -6.87
C LEU A 191 2.05 -15.55 -5.61
N GLY A 192 3.12 -16.30 -5.56
CA GLY A 192 3.48 -17.14 -4.43
C GLY A 192 4.70 -16.58 -3.68
N ARG A 193 5.11 -17.30 -2.67
CA ARG A 193 6.32 -17.00 -1.91
C ARG A 193 7.55 -16.96 -2.83
N ARG A 194 8.57 -16.20 -2.45
CA ARG A 194 9.82 -15.99 -3.19
C ARG A 194 9.68 -15.12 -4.45
N GLY A 195 8.59 -14.37 -4.59
CA GLY A 195 8.40 -13.42 -5.69
C GLY A 195 8.20 -14.06 -7.06
N ARG A 196 7.62 -15.28 -7.12
CA ARG A 196 7.23 -15.95 -8.37
C ARG A 196 5.83 -16.51 -8.26
N GLY A 197 5.14 -16.64 -9.36
CA GLY A 197 3.85 -17.28 -9.44
C GLY A 197 3.90 -18.76 -9.05
N ILE A 198 2.78 -19.28 -8.58
CA ILE A 198 2.64 -20.70 -8.16
C ILE A 198 2.87 -21.66 -9.33
N ASN A 199 2.57 -21.25 -10.56
CA ASN A 199 2.85 -22.00 -11.81
C ASN A 199 4.20 -21.62 -12.42
N GLY A 200 5.02 -20.84 -11.73
CA GLY A 200 6.38 -20.53 -12.10
C GLY A 200 6.58 -19.23 -12.87
N PHE A 201 5.52 -18.45 -13.12
CA PHE A 201 5.66 -17.14 -13.77
C PHE A 201 6.51 -16.19 -12.90
N VAL A 202 7.42 -15.43 -13.53
CA VAL A 202 8.27 -14.45 -12.84
C VAL A 202 7.85 -13.05 -13.27
N PRO A 203 7.16 -12.29 -12.40
CA PRO A 203 6.59 -11.00 -12.77
C PRO A 203 7.58 -9.84 -12.68
N TRP A 204 8.77 -10.03 -12.14
CA TRP A 204 9.72 -8.96 -11.84
C TRP A 204 10.84 -8.88 -12.87
N SER A 205 11.18 -7.67 -13.29
CA SER A 205 12.37 -7.40 -14.11
C SER A 205 13.41 -6.61 -13.30
N CYS A 206 14.65 -7.02 -13.37
CA CYS A 206 15.77 -6.39 -12.68
C CYS A 206 16.79 -5.78 -13.67
N GLN A 207 16.36 -5.44 -14.88
CA GLN A 207 17.28 -4.98 -15.96
C GLN A 207 18.08 -3.72 -15.60
N THR A 208 17.50 -2.83 -14.77
CA THR A 208 18.13 -1.56 -14.38
C THR A 208 18.94 -1.66 -13.10
N LEU A 209 18.94 -2.83 -12.43
CA LEU A 209 19.63 -3.02 -11.17
C LEU A 209 21.07 -3.51 -11.35
N THR A 210 21.95 -3.05 -10.45
CA THR A 210 23.31 -3.58 -10.32
C THR A 210 23.30 -4.99 -9.70
N ALA A 211 24.42 -5.70 -9.75
CA ALA A 211 24.55 -7.03 -9.15
C ALA A 211 24.26 -7.02 -7.63
N ASP A 212 24.71 -5.99 -6.90
CA ASP A 212 24.47 -5.86 -5.47
C ASP A 212 22.98 -5.63 -5.17
N GLN A 213 22.29 -4.83 -5.97
CA GLN A 213 20.86 -4.58 -5.85
C GLN A 213 20.02 -5.81 -6.20
N ILE A 214 20.45 -6.61 -7.17
CA ILE A 214 19.84 -7.91 -7.47
C ILE A 214 20.02 -8.87 -6.29
N LEU A 215 21.19 -8.84 -5.66
CA LEU A 215 21.44 -9.63 -4.43
C LEU A 215 20.55 -9.17 -3.29
N GLU A 216 20.36 -7.85 -3.10
CA GLU A 216 19.42 -7.27 -2.13
C GLU A 216 17.98 -7.72 -2.43
N TRP A 217 17.56 -7.73 -3.69
CA TRP A 217 16.24 -8.24 -4.07
C TRP A 217 16.03 -9.68 -3.62
N GLY A 218 17.01 -10.55 -3.78
CA GLY A 218 17.07 -11.90 -3.22
C GLY A 218 15.94 -12.85 -3.65
N ARG A 219 15.17 -12.51 -4.70
CA ARG A 219 14.02 -13.29 -5.20
C ARG A 219 14.18 -13.55 -6.69
N SER A 220 13.27 -14.37 -7.26
CA SER A 220 13.23 -14.62 -8.69
C SER A 220 13.01 -13.33 -9.49
N TYR A 221 13.67 -13.21 -10.63
CA TYR A 221 13.53 -12.10 -11.58
C TYR A 221 13.68 -12.59 -13.02
N SER A 222 13.14 -11.81 -13.96
CA SER A 222 13.29 -12.01 -15.40
C SER A 222 14.38 -11.10 -15.96
N HIS A 223 15.11 -11.57 -16.96
CA HIS A 223 16.01 -10.75 -17.77
C HIS A 223 15.26 -10.01 -18.89
N ASP A 224 14.03 -10.42 -19.19
CA ASP A 224 13.20 -9.75 -20.18
C ASP A 224 12.44 -8.59 -19.53
N THR A 225 12.15 -7.55 -20.32
CA THR A 225 11.26 -6.50 -19.89
C THR A 225 9.86 -7.07 -19.70
N CYS A 226 9.36 -7.01 -18.48
CA CYS A 226 7.98 -7.42 -18.21
C CYS A 226 6.99 -6.23 -18.24
N HIS A 227 7.18 -5.14 -18.93
CA HIS A 227 6.44 -3.85 -18.89
C HIS A 227 4.89 -3.93 -19.03
N HIS A 228 4.36 -5.11 -19.15
CA HIS A 228 2.93 -5.38 -19.30
C HIS A 228 2.35 -6.23 -18.16
N ILE A 229 3.12 -6.47 -17.11
CA ILE A 229 2.68 -7.26 -15.97
C ILE A 229 2.38 -6.34 -14.80
N VAL A 230 1.32 -6.57 -14.07
CA VAL A 230 0.99 -5.93 -12.80
C VAL A 230 0.47 -6.96 -11.81
N ASN A 231 0.65 -6.68 -10.53
CA ASN A 231 0.07 -7.46 -9.46
C ASN A 231 -1.23 -6.80 -9.02
N VAL A 232 -2.24 -7.60 -8.77
CA VAL A 232 -3.60 -7.16 -8.43
C VAL A 232 -4.04 -7.86 -7.16
N ILE A 233 -4.64 -7.14 -6.24
CA ILE A 233 -5.46 -7.68 -5.14
C ILE A 233 -6.88 -7.19 -5.29
N SER A 234 -7.85 -8.01 -4.86
CA SER A 234 -9.27 -7.67 -4.86
C SER A 234 -9.85 -7.81 -3.46
N LYS A 235 -10.98 -7.15 -3.22
CA LYS A 235 -11.71 -7.26 -1.96
C LYS A 235 -12.06 -8.71 -1.62
N ASP A 236 -12.51 -9.46 -2.62
CA ASP A 236 -12.85 -10.88 -2.46
C ASP A 236 -11.62 -11.78 -2.23
N SER A 237 -10.41 -11.27 -2.46
CA SER A 237 -9.16 -11.99 -2.24
C SER A 237 -8.51 -11.69 -0.88
N LEU A 238 -9.08 -10.78 -0.09
CA LEU A 238 -8.59 -10.46 1.25
C LEU A 238 -8.80 -11.65 2.19
N PHE A 239 -7.83 -11.91 3.04
CA PHE A 239 -7.93 -12.92 4.08
C PHE A 239 -8.62 -12.32 5.31
N ASP A 240 -9.43 -13.13 5.98
CA ASP A 240 -9.96 -12.81 7.31
C ASP A 240 -8.78 -12.75 8.31
N ILE A 241 -8.72 -11.69 9.10
CA ILE A 241 -7.68 -11.48 10.13
C ILE A 241 -8.36 -11.33 11.49
#